data_53365006a70a42c8fbb1c1dc37fdf91a
#
_entry.id   53365006a70a42c8fbb1c1dc37fdf91a
#
_cell.length_a   1.000
_cell.length_b   1.000
_cell.length_c   1.000
_cell.angle_alpha   90.00
_cell.angle_beta   90.00
_cell.angle_gamma   90.00
#
_symmetry.space_group_name_H-M   'P 1'
#
loop_
_entity.id
_entity.type
_entity.pdbx_description
1 polymer ?
#
loop_
_entity_poly.entity_id
_entity_poly.type
_entity_poly.pdbx_seq_one_letter_code
_entity_poly.pdbx_strand_id
1 'polypeptide(L)'
;HLRSEWWKALETFLEKLPDVKIIALTATPPYDSTPAQWKRYIDMCGPIDEEIFTPELVREGSLCPHQDYVYFNWPTREEEAYVREHQKRMQMQVQKMMADETLRRIVSSHQGLMHPEEYSERFLDKPEYFTALLVYCQAKGIPFSGYLRKLIGTKGKLPGMDAHWMEVLLQGVLYEDRESYTMTEAERESLLQELKEAGAIYRNKVALQDNEAIKKVLMKSQGKMESIRTIVQAEYETLGNDLRLLVLCDYIKKDKMPEIGSTDTLVTELGAVPIFEYLRRQNMAGIRL
;
A
#
# COMPACT_ATOMS: atom_id res chain seq x y z
N HIS A 1 -15.21 8.55 7.04
CA HIS A 1 -14.01 7.92 7.62
C HIS A 1 -14.13 7.79 9.14
N LEU A 2 -14.13 6.54 9.64
CA LEU A 2 -14.29 6.19 11.07
C LEU A 2 -13.19 6.76 12.00
N ARG A 3 -12.11 7.32 11.45
CA ARG A 3 -11.03 8.01 12.17
C ARG A 3 -11.09 9.52 12.07
N SER A 4 -12.08 10.08 11.38
CA SER A 4 -12.16 11.52 11.18
C SER A 4 -12.67 12.23 12.44
N GLU A 5 -12.34 13.50 12.59
CA GLU A 5 -12.88 14.36 13.66
C GLU A 5 -14.40 14.50 13.56
N TRP A 6 -14.95 14.41 12.34
CA TRP A 6 -16.39 14.38 12.11
C TRP A 6 -17.07 13.20 12.81
N TRP A 7 -16.45 12.01 12.73
CA TRP A 7 -17.03 10.84 13.39
C TRP A 7 -17.05 10.98 14.90
N LYS A 8 -15.96 11.47 15.50
CA LYS A 8 -15.89 11.76 16.94
C LYS A 8 -16.91 12.80 17.38
N ALA A 9 -17.04 13.87 16.58
CA ALA A 9 -18.02 14.91 16.85
C ALA A 9 -19.44 14.37 16.81
N LEU A 10 -19.75 13.47 15.86
CA LEU A 10 -21.06 12.84 15.75
C LEU A 10 -21.34 11.92 16.93
N GLU A 11 -20.38 11.10 17.37
CA GLU A 11 -20.51 10.29 18.59
C GLU A 11 -20.83 11.15 19.81
N THR A 12 -20.03 12.21 20.03
CA THR A 12 -20.24 13.15 21.16
C THR A 12 -21.60 13.87 21.09
N PHE A 13 -22.07 14.15 19.87
CA PHE A 13 -23.38 14.75 19.66
C PHE A 13 -24.51 13.79 20.03
N LEU A 14 -24.43 12.54 19.59
CA LEU A 14 -25.42 11.50 19.86
C LEU A 14 -25.50 11.12 21.32
N GLU A 15 -24.40 11.16 22.08
CA GLU A 15 -24.38 10.95 23.52
C GLU A 15 -25.26 11.97 24.28
N LYS A 16 -25.48 13.16 23.70
CA LYS A 16 -26.32 14.24 24.31
C LYS A 16 -27.76 14.15 23.89
N LEU A 17 -28.12 13.25 23.00
CA LEU A 17 -29.48 13.12 22.47
C LEU A 17 -30.01 11.70 22.73
N PRO A 18 -30.51 11.42 23.94
CA PRO A 18 -31.15 10.14 24.22
C PRO A 18 -32.39 9.99 23.33
N ASP A 19 -32.65 8.77 22.88
CA ASP A 19 -33.85 8.39 22.11
C ASP A 19 -33.90 8.95 20.65
N VAL A 20 -32.78 9.38 20.08
CA VAL A 20 -32.74 9.80 18.69
C VAL A 20 -32.80 8.59 17.76
N LYS A 21 -33.60 8.70 16.69
CA LYS A 21 -33.59 7.72 15.59
C LYS A 21 -32.54 8.14 14.54
N ILE A 22 -31.67 7.22 14.20
CA ILE A 22 -30.62 7.44 13.20
C ILE A 22 -31.03 6.74 11.90
N ILE A 23 -31.00 7.46 10.81
CA ILE A 23 -31.11 6.91 9.44
C ILE A 23 -29.77 7.19 8.76
N ALA A 24 -29.01 6.14 8.51
CA ALA A 24 -27.71 6.23 7.85
C ALA A 24 -27.86 5.82 6.37
N LEU A 25 -27.49 6.71 5.45
CA LEU A 25 -27.51 6.47 4.02
C LEU A 25 -26.08 6.54 3.47
N THR A 26 -25.65 5.52 2.76
CA THR A 26 -24.34 5.50 2.10
C THR A 26 -24.39 4.60 0.87
N ALA A 27 -23.66 4.99 -0.17
CA ALA A 27 -23.41 4.12 -1.32
C ALA A 27 -22.20 3.18 -1.10
N THR A 28 -21.39 3.46 -0.07
CA THR A 28 -20.12 2.75 0.18
C THR A 28 -19.96 2.46 1.66
N PRO A 29 -20.66 1.46 2.21
CA PRO A 29 -20.38 0.99 3.56
C PRO A 29 -18.89 0.63 3.69
N PRO A 30 -18.25 0.84 4.86
CA PRO A 30 -16.82 0.64 5.02
C PRO A 30 -16.44 -0.85 5.19
N TYR A 31 -16.77 -1.68 4.20
CA TYR A 31 -16.50 -3.13 4.21
C TYR A 31 -15.00 -3.49 4.28
N ASP A 32 -14.13 -2.59 3.83
CA ASP A 32 -12.67 -2.70 3.86
C ASP A 32 -12.05 -2.28 5.22
N SER A 33 -12.89 -1.96 6.20
CA SER A 33 -12.43 -1.54 7.52
C SER A 33 -12.02 -2.73 8.40
N THR A 34 -11.24 -2.44 9.46
CA THR A 34 -10.92 -3.47 10.47
C THR A 34 -12.17 -3.91 11.24
N PRO A 35 -12.20 -5.13 11.83
CA PRO A 35 -13.34 -5.59 12.62
C PRO A 35 -13.78 -4.62 13.73
N ALA A 36 -12.82 -3.95 14.39
CA ALA A 36 -13.11 -2.94 15.41
C ALA A 36 -13.78 -1.69 14.83
N GLN A 37 -13.33 -1.24 13.64
CA GLN A 37 -13.94 -0.11 12.93
C GLN A 37 -15.33 -0.47 12.41
N TRP A 38 -15.50 -1.68 11.88
CA TRP A 38 -16.80 -2.18 11.44
C TRP A 38 -17.78 -2.24 12.60
N LYS A 39 -17.37 -2.80 13.75
CA LYS A 39 -18.19 -2.82 14.94
C LYS A 39 -18.63 -1.42 15.36
N ARG A 40 -17.71 -0.46 15.41
CA ARG A 40 -18.01 0.95 15.74
C ARG A 40 -19.01 1.57 14.76
N TYR A 41 -18.93 1.22 13.47
CA TYR A 41 -19.88 1.67 12.46
C TYR A 41 -21.29 1.11 12.73
N ILE A 42 -21.40 -0.18 12.98
CA ILE A 42 -22.67 -0.86 13.28
C ILE A 42 -23.26 -0.41 14.62
N ASP A 43 -22.42 -0.19 15.63
CA ASP A 43 -22.90 0.31 16.94
C ASP A 43 -23.54 1.70 16.83
N MET A 44 -23.12 2.53 15.87
CA MET A 44 -23.69 3.84 15.62
C MET A 44 -24.87 3.82 14.64
N CYS A 45 -24.71 3.16 13.50
CA CYS A 45 -25.66 3.21 12.39
C CYS A 45 -26.73 2.11 12.44
N GLY A 46 -26.53 1.10 13.27
CA GLY A 46 -27.32 -0.12 13.24
C GLY A 46 -26.88 -1.11 12.14
N PRO A 47 -27.54 -2.28 12.07
CA PRO A 47 -27.36 -3.20 10.96
C PRO A 47 -27.85 -2.56 9.64
N ILE A 48 -27.42 -3.11 8.52
CA ILE A 48 -27.95 -2.71 7.21
C ILE A 48 -29.37 -3.29 7.09
N ASP A 49 -30.35 -2.40 7.02
CA ASP A 49 -31.76 -2.78 6.92
C ASP A 49 -32.21 -3.01 5.47
N GLU A 50 -31.66 -2.21 4.54
CA GLU A 50 -32.03 -2.25 3.13
C GLU A 50 -30.79 -1.97 2.26
N GLU A 51 -30.69 -2.67 1.16
CA GLU A 51 -29.65 -2.49 0.15
C GLU A 51 -30.24 -2.50 -1.26
N ILE A 52 -30.02 -1.43 -2.02
CA ILE A 52 -30.45 -1.32 -3.42
C ILE A 52 -29.23 -1.56 -4.30
N PHE A 53 -29.25 -2.66 -5.06
CA PHE A 53 -28.13 -3.04 -5.89
C PHE A 53 -28.08 -2.29 -7.22
N THR A 54 -26.89 -1.96 -7.68
CA THR A 54 -26.65 -1.26 -8.97
C THR A 54 -27.39 -1.94 -10.16
N PRO A 55 -27.40 -3.27 -10.31
CA PRO A 55 -28.13 -3.90 -11.42
C PRO A 55 -29.65 -3.62 -11.41
N GLU A 56 -30.25 -3.43 -10.26
CA GLU A 56 -31.68 -3.08 -10.13
C GLU A 56 -31.92 -1.65 -10.63
N LEU A 57 -31.07 -0.71 -10.22
CA LEU A 57 -31.15 0.69 -10.64
C LEU A 57 -30.90 0.85 -12.15
N VAL A 58 -29.99 0.07 -12.71
CA VAL A 58 -29.75 0.02 -14.17
C VAL A 58 -30.98 -0.51 -14.91
N ARG A 59 -31.58 -1.60 -14.39
CA ARG A 59 -32.81 -2.19 -14.99
C ARG A 59 -33.99 -1.23 -14.96
N GLU A 60 -34.12 -0.44 -13.90
CA GLU A 60 -35.16 0.59 -13.76
C GLU A 60 -34.86 1.87 -14.53
N GLY A 61 -33.69 2.00 -15.12
CA GLY A 61 -33.27 3.21 -15.85
C GLY A 61 -32.85 4.38 -14.96
N SER A 62 -32.71 4.16 -13.64
CA SER A 62 -32.22 5.18 -12.69
C SER A 62 -30.73 5.41 -12.79
N LEU A 63 -29.97 4.39 -13.20
CA LEU A 63 -28.55 4.46 -13.53
C LEU A 63 -28.29 4.00 -14.95
N CYS A 64 -27.31 4.59 -15.61
CA CYS A 64 -26.85 4.13 -16.92
C CYS A 64 -26.09 2.79 -16.77
N PRO A 65 -26.17 1.90 -17.77
CA PRO A 65 -25.30 0.75 -17.84
C PRO A 65 -23.83 1.15 -17.79
N HIS A 66 -23.01 0.41 -17.05
CA HIS A 66 -21.57 0.61 -17.02
C HIS A 66 -20.84 -0.71 -17.25
N GLN A 67 -19.63 -0.62 -17.73
CA GLN A 67 -18.70 -1.72 -17.89
C GLN A 67 -17.34 -1.27 -17.41
N ASP A 68 -16.67 -2.08 -16.59
CA ASP A 68 -15.34 -1.81 -16.08
C ASP A 68 -14.32 -2.60 -16.91
N TYR A 69 -13.39 -1.90 -17.51
CA TYR A 69 -12.28 -2.50 -18.24
C TYR A 69 -10.97 -2.22 -17.53
N VAL A 70 -10.13 -3.23 -17.41
CA VAL A 70 -8.77 -3.10 -16.90
C VAL A 70 -7.80 -3.23 -18.06
N TYR A 71 -7.10 -2.15 -18.35
CA TYR A 71 -6.08 -2.13 -19.38
C TYR A 71 -4.69 -2.31 -18.76
N PHE A 72 -4.02 -3.42 -19.08
CA PHE A 72 -2.68 -3.70 -18.59
C PHE A 72 -1.63 -3.19 -19.58
N ASN A 73 -0.60 -2.54 -19.05
CA ASN A 73 0.58 -2.16 -19.81
C ASN A 73 1.85 -2.71 -19.16
N TRP A 74 2.90 -2.76 -19.93
CA TRP A 74 4.23 -3.18 -19.47
C TRP A 74 5.11 -1.94 -19.26
N PRO A 75 6.00 -1.95 -18.27
CA PRO A 75 7.07 -0.97 -18.16
C PRO A 75 7.92 -0.94 -19.41
N THR A 76 8.56 0.19 -19.69
CA THR A 76 9.59 0.23 -20.73
C THR A 76 10.77 -0.67 -20.36
N ARG A 77 11.63 -0.99 -21.33
CA ARG A 77 12.81 -1.83 -21.07
C ARG A 77 13.73 -1.22 -20.03
N GLU A 78 13.90 0.10 -20.05
CA GLU A 78 14.70 0.84 -19.07
C GLU A 78 14.08 0.78 -17.68
N GLU A 79 12.78 0.98 -17.59
CA GLU A 79 12.02 0.88 -16.32
C GLU A 79 12.09 -0.54 -15.76
N GLU A 80 11.92 -1.55 -16.60
CA GLU A 80 12.04 -2.96 -16.22
C GLU A 80 13.44 -3.30 -15.72
N ALA A 81 14.47 -2.83 -16.43
CA ALA A 81 15.87 -3.03 -16.02
C ALA A 81 16.14 -2.39 -14.64
N TYR A 82 15.65 -1.16 -14.42
CA TYR A 82 15.77 -0.48 -13.14
C TYR A 82 15.10 -1.26 -12.02
N VAL A 83 13.86 -1.74 -12.23
CA VAL A 83 13.12 -2.53 -11.24
C VAL A 83 13.86 -3.83 -10.91
N ARG A 84 14.32 -4.55 -11.92
CA ARG A 84 15.08 -5.81 -11.75
C ARG A 84 16.38 -5.60 -10.99
N GLU A 85 17.13 -4.54 -11.31
CA GLU A 85 18.37 -4.22 -10.61
C GLU A 85 18.13 -3.88 -9.16
N HIS A 86 17.08 -3.10 -8.88
CA HIS A 86 16.68 -2.79 -7.52
C HIS A 86 16.28 -4.05 -6.74
N GLN A 87 15.44 -4.92 -7.32
CA GLN A 87 15.06 -6.19 -6.69
C GLN A 87 16.28 -7.05 -6.37
N LYS A 88 17.25 -7.13 -7.30
CA LYS A 88 18.50 -7.84 -7.07
C LYS A 88 19.31 -7.24 -5.90
N ARG A 89 19.42 -5.93 -5.82
CA ARG A 89 20.07 -5.25 -4.67
C ARG A 89 19.39 -5.58 -3.36
N MET A 90 18.06 -5.54 -3.31
CA MET A 90 17.30 -5.88 -2.09
C MET A 90 17.48 -7.34 -1.69
N GLN A 91 17.49 -8.27 -2.66
CA GLN A 91 17.79 -9.67 -2.38
C GLN A 91 19.20 -9.86 -1.80
N MET A 92 20.20 -9.16 -2.36
CA MET A 92 21.57 -9.18 -1.81
C MET A 92 21.60 -8.60 -0.39
N GLN A 93 20.84 -7.54 -0.11
CA GLN A 93 20.76 -6.96 1.23
C GLN A 93 20.11 -7.93 2.23
N VAL A 94 19.05 -8.63 1.84
CA VAL A 94 18.45 -9.70 2.67
C VAL A 94 19.48 -10.79 2.99
N GLN A 95 20.26 -11.23 2.00
CA GLN A 95 21.31 -12.23 2.21
C GLN A 95 22.39 -11.72 3.16
N LYS A 96 22.78 -10.45 3.04
CA LYS A 96 23.75 -9.81 3.92
C LYS A 96 23.24 -9.72 5.35
N MET A 97 22.00 -9.28 5.55
CA MET A 97 21.35 -9.28 6.86
C MET A 97 21.22 -10.68 7.45
N MET A 98 20.95 -11.69 6.63
CA MET A 98 20.95 -13.08 7.06
C MET A 98 22.33 -13.59 7.47
N ALA A 99 23.40 -13.07 6.88
CA ALA A 99 24.78 -13.44 7.24
C ALA A 99 25.31 -12.65 8.45
N ASP A 100 24.65 -11.57 8.87
CA ASP A 100 25.10 -10.68 9.94
C ASP A 100 24.95 -11.34 11.31
N GLU A 101 26.07 -11.58 11.98
CA GLU A 101 26.09 -12.20 13.32
C GLU A 101 25.70 -11.21 14.42
N THR A 102 25.85 -9.89 14.20
CA THR A 102 25.35 -8.86 15.12
C THR A 102 23.83 -8.88 15.13
N LEU A 103 23.20 -8.87 13.95
CA LEU A 103 21.74 -9.00 13.86
C LEU A 103 21.26 -10.31 14.48
N ARG A 104 21.95 -11.42 14.23
CA ARG A 104 21.61 -12.72 14.85
C ARG A 104 21.63 -12.64 16.36
N ARG A 105 22.66 -12.05 16.95
CA ARG A 105 22.78 -11.87 18.39
C ARG A 105 21.66 -10.98 18.95
N ILE A 106 21.39 -9.85 18.29
CA ILE A 106 20.33 -8.93 18.66
C ILE A 106 18.97 -9.66 18.65
N VAL A 107 18.64 -10.34 17.56
CA VAL A 107 17.36 -11.07 17.44
C VAL A 107 17.24 -12.18 18.48
N SER A 108 18.34 -12.90 18.78
CA SER A 108 18.34 -13.94 19.81
C SER A 108 18.08 -13.41 21.23
N SER A 109 18.31 -12.12 21.47
CA SER A 109 18.11 -11.48 22.77
C SER A 109 16.68 -10.98 23.00
N HIS A 110 15.77 -11.18 22.06
CA HIS A 110 14.39 -10.72 22.20
C HIS A 110 13.71 -11.33 23.41
N GLN A 111 13.20 -10.49 24.30
CA GLN A 111 12.62 -10.94 25.58
C GLN A 111 11.45 -11.90 25.41
N GLY A 112 10.63 -11.73 24.38
CA GLY A 112 9.53 -12.64 24.07
C GLY A 112 9.96 -14.05 23.64
N LEU A 113 11.24 -14.27 23.22
CA LEU A 113 11.79 -15.60 23.01
C LEU A 113 12.18 -16.26 24.33
N MET A 114 12.63 -15.47 25.32
CA MET A 114 13.07 -15.94 26.64
C MET A 114 11.89 -16.06 27.59
N HIS A 115 10.93 -15.16 27.56
CA HIS A 115 9.76 -15.08 28.43
C HIS A 115 8.45 -15.09 27.63
N PRO A 116 8.14 -16.18 26.92
CA PRO A 116 7.04 -16.21 25.95
C PRO A 116 5.65 -15.99 26.56
N GLU A 117 5.46 -16.34 27.82
CA GLU A 117 4.17 -16.18 28.50
C GLU A 117 3.87 -14.71 28.81
N GLU A 118 4.87 -13.92 29.18
CA GLU A 118 4.75 -12.49 29.48
C GLU A 118 4.47 -11.66 28.21
N TYR A 119 4.84 -12.18 27.05
CA TYR A 119 4.67 -11.53 25.74
C TYR A 119 3.44 -12.01 24.96
N SER A 120 2.61 -12.89 25.52
CA SER A 120 1.48 -13.51 24.81
C SER A 120 0.54 -12.51 24.17
N GLU A 121 0.15 -11.46 24.88
CA GLU A 121 -0.73 -10.39 24.36
C GLU A 121 -0.08 -9.65 23.19
N ARG A 122 1.20 -9.29 23.31
CA ARG A 122 1.93 -8.61 22.24
C ARG A 122 2.02 -9.46 20.96
N PHE A 123 2.17 -10.78 21.08
CA PHE A 123 2.15 -11.72 19.95
C PHE A 123 0.80 -11.71 19.24
N LEU A 124 -0.29 -11.59 19.97
CA LEU A 124 -1.64 -11.51 19.41
C LEU A 124 -1.94 -10.15 18.78
N ASP A 125 -1.40 -9.06 19.34
CA ASP A 125 -1.59 -7.71 18.84
C ASP A 125 -0.81 -7.43 17.54
N LYS A 126 0.39 -8.04 17.37
CA LYS A 126 1.27 -7.84 16.23
C LYS A 126 1.70 -9.17 15.58
N PRO A 127 0.75 -9.98 15.09
CA PRO A 127 1.03 -11.35 14.66
C PRO A 127 2.01 -11.40 13.47
N GLU A 128 1.99 -10.43 12.58
CA GLU A 128 2.89 -10.35 11.42
C GLU A 128 4.35 -10.15 11.86
N TYR A 129 4.59 -9.20 12.76
CA TYR A 129 5.92 -8.94 13.29
C TYR A 129 6.49 -10.16 14.03
N PHE A 130 5.71 -10.77 14.90
CA PHE A 130 6.15 -11.94 15.63
C PHE A 130 6.29 -13.17 14.73
N THR A 131 5.52 -13.26 13.65
CA THR A 131 5.77 -14.27 12.60
C THR A 131 7.15 -14.04 11.97
N ALA A 132 7.49 -12.80 11.59
CA ALA A 132 8.79 -12.46 11.03
C ALA A 132 9.96 -12.83 11.99
N LEU A 133 9.81 -12.55 13.28
CA LEU A 133 10.75 -12.95 14.32
C LEU A 133 10.98 -14.47 14.33
N LEU A 134 9.91 -15.27 14.34
CA LEU A 134 10.00 -16.73 14.36
C LEU A 134 10.52 -17.30 13.03
N VAL A 135 10.20 -16.69 11.90
CA VAL A 135 10.73 -17.04 10.57
C VAL A 135 12.25 -16.87 10.55
N TYR A 136 12.75 -15.75 11.09
CA TYR A 136 14.18 -15.50 11.21
C TYR A 136 14.85 -16.53 12.15
N CYS A 137 14.27 -16.74 13.33
CA CYS A 137 14.78 -17.72 14.28
C CYS A 137 14.87 -19.12 13.65
N GLN A 138 13.84 -19.56 12.93
CA GLN A 138 13.86 -20.84 12.22
C GLN A 138 14.96 -20.87 11.15
N ALA A 139 15.12 -19.82 10.35
CA ALA A 139 16.12 -19.76 9.29
C ALA A 139 17.56 -19.75 9.82
N LYS A 140 17.80 -19.16 11.01
CA LYS A 140 19.12 -19.08 11.65
C LYS A 140 19.38 -20.19 12.67
N GLY A 141 18.43 -21.11 12.86
CA GLY A 141 18.55 -22.16 13.87
C GLY A 141 18.55 -21.67 15.32
N ILE A 142 17.93 -20.50 15.58
CA ILE A 142 17.73 -19.97 16.92
C ILE A 142 16.57 -20.72 17.55
N PRO A 143 16.75 -21.39 18.72
CA PRO A 143 15.69 -22.14 19.37
C PRO A 143 14.62 -21.20 19.94
N PHE A 144 13.36 -21.60 19.85
CA PHE A 144 12.23 -20.92 20.46
C PHE A 144 11.13 -21.89 20.86
N SER A 145 10.28 -21.48 21.79
CA SER A 145 9.22 -22.33 22.34
C SER A 145 8.15 -22.65 21.28
N GLY A 146 7.72 -23.94 21.25
CA GLY A 146 6.57 -24.34 20.43
C GLY A 146 5.25 -23.65 20.80
N TYR A 147 5.16 -23.08 22.00
CA TYR A 147 4.05 -22.24 22.45
C TYR A 147 3.87 -21.01 21.56
N LEU A 148 4.96 -20.34 21.18
CA LEU A 148 4.93 -19.16 20.32
C LEU A 148 4.34 -19.45 18.94
N ARG A 149 4.58 -20.63 18.36
CA ARG A 149 3.94 -21.06 17.11
C ARG A 149 2.42 -21.17 17.23
N LYS A 150 1.94 -21.65 18.38
CA LYS A 150 0.50 -21.76 18.62
C LYS A 150 -0.16 -20.40 18.75
N LEU A 151 0.51 -19.44 19.42
CA LEU A 151 0.00 -18.07 19.57
C LEU A 151 -0.23 -17.37 18.24
N ILE A 152 0.71 -17.48 17.28
CA ILE A 152 0.55 -16.87 15.95
C ILE A 152 -0.35 -17.68 15.01
N GLY A 153 -1.00 -18.74 15.51
CA GLY A 153 -1.99 -19.52 14.75
C GLY A 153 -1.41 -20.42 13.65
N THR A 154 -0.08 -20.59 13.57
CA THR A 154 0.54 -21.44 12.54
C THR A 154 0.53 -22.89 12.96
N LYS A 155 -0.37 -23.68 12.36
CA LYS A 155 -0.43 -25.14 12.54
C LYS A 155 0.61 -25.91 11.71
N GLY A 156 1.35 -25.22 10.83
CA GLY A 156 2.26 -25.81 9.86
C GLY A 156 3.70 -25.30 9.97
N LYS A 157 4.48 -25.53 8.92
CA LYS A 157 5.83 -25.01 8.76
C LYS A 157 5.77 -23.49 8.53
N LEU A 158 6.60 -22.72 9.24
CA LEU A 158 6.77 -21.31 8.98
C LEU A 158 7.30 -21.09 7.54
N PRO A 159 6.95 -19.99 6.89
CA PRO A 159 7.51 -19.66 5.57
C PRO A 159 9.03 -19.54 5.61
N GLY A 160 9.67 -19.56 4.44
CA GLY A 160 11.08 -19.21 4.32
C GLY A 160 11.28 -17.71 4.52
N MET A 161 12.51 -17.32 4.93
CA MET A 161 12.89 -15.92 5.02
C MET A 161 12.99 -15.32 3.61
N ASP A 162 12.30 -14.22 3.39
CA ASP A 162 12.32 -13.43 2.16
C ASP A 162 12.44 -11.93 2.48
N ALA A 163 12.32 -11.09 1.46
CA ALA A 163 12.41 -9.64 1.63
C ALA A 163 11.28 -9.08 2.51
N HIS A 164 10.07 -9.64 2.41
CA HIS A 164 8.93 -9.22 3.23
C HIS A 164 9.19 -9.49 4.72
N TRP A 165 9.52 -10.72 5.07
CA TRP A 165 9.76 -11.08 6.48
C TRP A 165 10.98 -10.37 7.06
N MET A 166 12.01 -10.13 6.26
CA MET A 166 13.17 -9.35 6.70
C MET A 166 12.81 -7.87 6.91
N GLU A 167 12.00 -7.29 6.05
CA GLU A 167 11.49 -5.91 6.19
C GLU A 167 10.71 -5.74 7.49
N VAL A 168 9.75 -6.62 7.75
CA VAL A 168 8.92 -6.60 8.96
C VAL A 168 9.76 -6.79 10.22
N LEU A 169 10.71 -7.74 10.20
CA LEU A 169 11.62 -7.97 11.31
C LEU A 169 12.47 -6.74 11.62
N LEU A 170 13.14 -6.18 10.60
CA LEU A 170 14.02 -5.02 10.77
C LEU A 170 13.24 -3.77 11.19
N GLN A 171 12.01 -3.60 10.73
CA GLN A 171 11.13 -2.53 11.19
C GLN A 171 10.89 -2.62 12.70
N GLY A 172 10.62 -3.83 13.22
CA GLY A 172 10.48 -4.06 14.66
C GLY A 172 11.79 -3.80 15.42
N VAL A 173 12.89 -4.41 14.99
CA VAL A 173 14.21 -4.28 15.64
C VAL A 173 14.68 -2.82 15.71
N LEU A 174 14.53 -2.07 14.64
CA LEU A 174 15.12 -0.74 14.52
C LEU A 174 14.21 0.40 15.02
N TYR A 175 12.88 0.21 15.00
CA TYR A 175 11.94 1.30 15.25
C TYR A 175 10.82 0.97 16.24
N GLU A 176 10.13 -0.18 16.11
CA GLU A 176 8.84 -0.37 16.78
C GLU A 176 8.88 -1.16 18.08
N ASP A 177 9.89 -2.03 18.27
CA ASP A 177 10.00 -2.91 19.44
C ASP A 177 11.43 -2.95 20.01
N ARG A 178 12.15 -1.85 19.91
CA ARG A 178 13.55 -1.71 20.33
C ARG A 178 13.82 -2.17 21.76
N GLU A 179 12.89 -1.89 22.65
CA GLU A 179 13.01 -2.17 24.08
C GLU A 179 13.04 -3.67 24.40
N SER A 180 12.53 -4.49 23.50
CA SER A 180 12.52 -5.95 23.66
C SER A 180 13.84 -6.63 23.29
N TYR A 181 14.81 -5.84 22.75
CA TYR A 181 16.12 -6.33 22.31
C TYR A 181 17.28 -5.77 23.13
N THR A 182 18.31 -6.59 23.31
CA THR A 182 19.60 -6.12 23.81
C THR A 182 20.46 -5.62 22.65
N MET A 183 20.42 -4.32 22.39
CA MET A 183 21.12 -3.66 21.29
C MET A 183 21.69 -2.32 21.77
N THR A 184 22.94 -2.05 21.46
CA THR A 184 23.57 -0.75 21.70
C THR A 184 23.18 0.26 20.61
N GLU A 185 23.24 1.56 20.92
CA GLU A 185 22.94 2.57 19.91
C GLU A 185 23.93 2.53 18.74
N ALA A 186 25.20 2.23 18.99
CA ALA A 186 26.21 2.07 17.94
C ALA A 186 25.88 0.93 16.96
N GLU A 187 25.41 -0.21 17.46
CA GLU A 187 24.98 -1.34 16.63
C GLU A 187 23.75 -0.98 15.81
N ARG A 188 22.81 -0.27 16.42
CA ARG A 188 21.62 0.21 15.72
C ARG A 188 21.98 1.18 14.60
N GLU A 189 22.86 2.15 14.89
CA GLU A 189 23.31 3.13 13.89
C GLU A 189 24.04 2.44 12.74
N SER A 190 24.88 1.44 13.03
CA SER A 190 25.56 0.65 12.01
C SER A 190 24.57 -0.07 11.07
N LEU A 191 23.56 -0.75 11.61
CA LEU A 191 22.53 -1.40 10.81
C LEU A 191 21.72 -0.39 10.00
N LEU A 192 21.37 0.75 10.59
CA LEU A 192 20.66 1.83 9.90
C LEU A 192 21.48 2.42 8.76
N GLN A 193 22.77 2.65 8.97
CA GLN A 193 23.67 3.18 7.94
C GLN A 193 23.78 2.22 6.76
N GLU A 194 23.97 0.93 7.04
CA GLU A 194 24.04 -0.09 6.01
C GLU A 194 22.76 -0.15 5.16
N LEU A 195 21.60 -0.17 5.80
CA LEU A 195 20.31 -0.16 5.11
C LEU A 195 20.05 1.12 4.31
N LYS A 196 20.52 2.29 4.82
CA LYS A 196 20.45 3.57 4.08
C LYS A 196 21.32 3.55 2.83
N GLU A 197 22.54 3.04 2.94
CA GLU A 197 23.47 2.92 1.81
C GLU A 197 22.92 1.97 0.73
N ALA A 198 22.22 0.91 1.13
CA ALA A 198 21.52 0.03 0.21
C ALA A 198 20.25 0.65 -0.40
N GLY A 199 19.77 1.79 0.09
CA GLY A 199 18.50 2.41 -0.31
C GLY A 199 17.28 1.66 0.24
N ALA A 200 17.46 0.90 1.32
CA ALA A 200 16.43 0.08 1.96
C ALA A 200 15.70 0.81 3.11
N ILE A 201 15.88 2.13 3.26
CA ILE A 201 15.17 2.95 4.24
C ILE A 201 14.55 4.17 3.56
N TYR A 202 13.28 4.40 3.86
CA TYR A 202 12.56 5.60 3.44
C TYR A 202 11.75 6.18 4.62
N ARG A 203 12.07 7.39 5.06
CA ARG A 203 11.37 8.12 6.16
C ARG A 203 11.17 7.26 7.42
N ASN A 204 12.23 6.67 7.95
CA ASN A 204 12.20 5.77 9.12
C ASN A 204 11.36 4.49 8.91
N LYS A 205 11.15 4.08 7.68
CA LYS A 205 10.54 2.81 7.32
C LYS A 205 11.53 1.96 6.56
N VAL A 206 11.67 0.71 6.96
CA VAL A 206 12.43 -0.28 6.18
C VAL A 206 11.64 -0.62 4.93
N ALA A 207 12.29 -0.72 3.79
CA ALA A 207 11.66 -0.91 2.48
C ALA A 207 12.54 -1.84 1.60
N LEU A 208 12.48 -3.13 1.87
CA LEU A 208 13.19 -4.16 1.11
C LEU A 208 12.33 -4.73 -0.02
N GLN A 209 11.01 -4.72 0.15
CA GLN A 209 10.06 -5.21 -0.84
C GLN A 209 9.42 -4.06 -1.61
N ASP A 210 8.79 -3.15 -0.90
CA ASP A 210 8.02 -2.02 -1.43
C ASP A 210 8.82 -0.72 -1.34
N ASN A 211 9.60 -0.43 -2.37
CA ASN A 211 10.39 0.80 -2.40
C ASN A 211 9.64 1.92 -3.12
N GLU A 212 9.52 3.07 -2.46
CA GLU A 212 8.93 4.29 -3.01
C GLU A 212 9.61 4.78 -4.30
N ALA A 213 10.90 4.46 -4.50
CA ALA A 213 11.59 4.79 -5.73
C ALA A 213 11.04 3.97 -6.92
N ILE A 214 10.81 2.67 -6.73
CA ILE A 214 10.16 1.82 -7.75
C ILE A 214 8.73 2.29 -8.00
N LYS A 215 7.95 2.53 -6.95
CA LYS A 215 6.58 3.04 -7.09
C LYS A 215 6.56 4.32 -7.91
N LYS A 216 7.48 5.25 -7.65
CA LYS A 216 7.59 6.50 -8.42
C LYS A 216 7.94 6.27 -9.89
N VAL A 217 8.86 5.34 -10.19
CA VAL A 217 9.20 4.99 -11.57
C VAL A 217 7.98 4.40 -12.28
N LEU A 218 7.32 3.42 -11.68
CA LEU A 218 6.14 2.78 -12.26
C LEU A 218 4.92 3.72 -12.35
N MET A 219 4.76 4.62 -11.38
CA MET A 219 3.70 5.64 -11.45
C MET A 219 3.92 6.65 -12.58
N LYS A 220 5.17 6.93 -12.94
CA LYS A 220 5.55 7.88 -14.00
C LYS A 220 5.80 7.19 -15.35
N SER A 221 5.50 5.91 -15.45
CA SER A 221 5.81 5.12 -16.64
C SER A 221 5.23 5.71 -17.93
N GLN A 222 6.08 5.89 -18.92
CA GLN A 222 5.68 6.36 -20.25
C GLN A 222 4.71 5.39 -20.93
N GLY A 223 4.77 4.10 -20.60
CA GLY A 223 3.82 3.10 -21.06
C GLY A 223 2.36 3.45 -20.72
N LYS A 224 2.11 4.13 -19.59
CA LYS A 224 0.76 4.60 -19.22
C LYS A 224 0.24 5.69 -20.13
N MET A 225 1.11 6.59 -20.60
CA MET A 225 0.73 7.64 -21.55
C MET A 225 0.30 7.03 -22.89
N GLU A 226 1.06 6.07 -23.36
CA GLU A 226 0.74 5.34 -24.59
C GLU A 226 -0.55 4.52 -24.44
N SER A 227 -0.79 3.92 -23.27
CA SER A 227 -2.04 3.23 -22.97
C SER A 227 -3.25 4.17 -23.04
N ILE A 228 -3.14 5.36 -22.47
CA ILE A 228 -4.21 6.39 -22.54
C ILE A 228 -4.49 6.74 -24.00
N ARG A 229 -3.45 6.99 -24.81
CA ARG A 229 -3.61 7.27 -26.23
C ARG A 229 -4.34 6.14 -26.96
N THR A 230 -3.93 4.90 -26.70
CA THR A 230 -4.52 3.71 -27.32
C THR A 230 -5.99 3.56 -26.94
N ILE A 231 -6.35 3.77 -25.66
CA ILE A 231 -7.74 3.74 -25.21
C ILE A 231 -8.55 4.84 -25.90
N VAL A 232 -8.06 6.09 -25.89
CA VAL A 232 -8.76 7.22 -26.52
C VAL A 232 -9.02 6.95 -28.00
N GLN A 233 -8.04 6.40 -28.71
CA GLN A 233 -8.17 6.09 -30.14
C GLN A 233 -9.19 4.97 -30.36
N ALA A 234 -9.13 3.87 -29.61
CA ALA A 234 -10.05 2.75 -29.74
C ALA A 234 -11.50 3.14 -29.44
N GLU A 235 -11.72 3.96 -28.41
CA GLU A 235 -13.05 4.48 -28.08
C GLU A 235 -13.56 5.43 -29.17
N TYR A 236 -12.69 6.27 -29.73
CA TYR A 236 -13.07 7.15 -30.83
C TYR A 236 -13.40 6.38 -32.11
N GLU A 237 -12.67 5.32 -32.43
CA GLU A 237 -12.97 4.45 -33.59
C GLU A 237 -14.35 3.77 -33.44
N THR A 238 -14.79 3.52 -32.19
CA THR A 238 -16.08 2.89 -31.91
C THR A 238 -17.23 3.89 -31.85
N LEU A 239 -17.07 5.02 -31.17
CA LEU A 239 -18.11 5.99 -30.83
C LEU A 239 -18.09 7.23 -31.74
N GLY A 240 -17.00 7.50 -32.44
CA GLY A 240 -16.84 8.66 -33.27
C GLY A 240 -17.12 9.99 -32.55
N ASN A 241 -17.98 10.82 -33.14
CA ASN A 241 -18.32 12.12 -32.54
C ASN A 241 -19.19 12.04 -31.27
N ASP A 242 -19.71 10.88 -30.91
CA ASP A 242 -20.50 10.69 -29.70
C ASP A 242 -19.63 10.42 -28.50
N LEU A 243 -18.33 10.21 -28.70
CA LEU A 243 -17.37 9.99 -27.60
C LEU A 243 -17.39 11.15 -26.59
N ARG A 244 -17.58 10.84 -25.34
CA ARG A 244 -17.43 11.73 -24.20
C ARG A 244 -16.51 11.04 -23.19
N LEU A 245 -15.23 11.40 -23.20
CA LEU A 245 -14.20 10.74 -22.42
C LEU A 245 -13.66 11.70 -21.34
N LEU A 246 -13.53 11.20 -20.12
CA LEU A 246 -12.92 11.91 -18.99
C LEU A 246 -11.72 11.10 -18.48
N VAL A 247 -10.55 11.74 -18.42
CA VAL A 247 -9.36 11.16 -17.82
C VAL A 247 -9.19 11.73 -16.41
N LEU A 248 -9.37 10.89 -15.40
CA LEU A 248 -9.20 11.28 -13.99
C LEU A 248 -7.75 11.08 -13.56
N CYS A 249 -7.20 12.09 -12.90
CA CYS A 249 -5.84 12.11 -12.37
C CYS A 249 -5.87 12.56 -10.91
N ASP A 250 -4.88 12.12 -10.12
CA ASP A 250 -4.84 12.39 -8.68
C ASP A 250 -4.77 13.88 -8.33
N TYR A 251 -4.02 14.67 -9.10
CA TYR A 251 -3.87 16.12 -8.86
C TYR A 251 -3.30 16.87 -10.06
N ILE A 252 -3.49 18.20 -10.04
CA ILE A 252 -2.88 19.14 -10.98
C ILE A 252 -1.69 19.79 -10.29
N LYS A 253 -0.49 19.62 -10.85
CA LYS A 253 0.72 20.29 -10.39
C LYS A 253 0.78 21.71 -10.96
N LYS A 254 0.83 22.72 -10.09
CA LYS A 254 0.86 24.13 -10.49
C LYS A 254 2.09 24.50 -11.32
N ASP A 255 3.23 23.88 -11.03
CA ASP A 255 4.49 24.05 -11.78
C ASP A 255 4.42 23.51 -13.22
N LYS A 256 3.45 22.67 -13.53
CA LYS A 256 3.18 22.14 -14.88
C LYS A 256 2.21 22.98 -15.73
N MET A 257 1.51 23.91 -15.14
CA MET A 257 0.57 24.77 -15.86
C MET A 257 1.22 25.56 -17.02
N PRO A 258 2.46 26.08 -16.90
CA PRO A 258 3.14 26.76 -18.01
C PRO A 258 3.47 25.86 -19.21
N GLU A 259 3.40 24.54 -19.06
CA GLU A 259 3.65 23.58 -20.15
C GLU A 259 2.48 23.48 -21.13
N ILE A 260 1.30 24.01 -20.76
CA ILE A 260 0.10 24.02 -21.62
C ILE A 260 0.38 24.85 -22.87
N GLY A 261 0.20 24.22 -24.05
CA GLY A 261 0.47 24.84 -25.34
C GLY A 261 1.93 24.82 -25.79
N SER A 262 2.84 24.38 -24.95
CA SER A 262 4.26 24.23 -25.33
C SER A 262 4.47 23.04 -26.27
N THR A 263 5.39 23.21 -27.24
CA THR A 263 5.80 22.13 -28.15
C THR A 263 7.12 21.49 -27.74
N ASP A 264 7.92 22.17 -26.90
CA ASP A 264 9.32 21.85 -26.67
C ASP A 264 9.61 21.13 -25.36
N THR A 265 8.65 21.10 -24.44
CA THR A 265 8.80 20.40 -23.16
C THR A 265 8.54 18.90 -23.31
N LEU A 266 9.47 18.09 -22.85
CA LEU A 266 9.28 16.64 -22.76
C LEU A 266 8.20 16.32 -21.72
N VAL A 267 7.21 15.54 -22.13
CA VAL A 267 6.17 15.03 -21.22
C VAL A 267 6.74 13.80 -20.53
N THR A 268 7.26 13.98 -19.32
CA THR A 268 7.99 12.93 -18.57
C THR A 268 7.26 12.41 -17.34
N GLU A 269 6.14 13.02 -16.99
CA GLU A 269 5.39 12.68 -15.78
C GLU A 269 3.91 12.45 -16.09
N LEU A 270 3.25 11.63 -15.24
CA LEU A 270 1.79 11.53 -15.27
C LEU A 270 1.15 12.66 -14.46
N GLY A 271 -0.03 13.10 -14.90
CA GLY A 271 -0.80 14.16 -14.30
C GLY A 271 -1.72 14.80 -15.33
N ALA A 272 -2.68 15.62 -14.92
CA ALA A 272 -3.69 16.18 -15.83
C ALA A 272 -3.05 16.99 -16.97
N VAL A 273 -2.13 17.91 -16.67
CA VAL A 273 -1.47 18.75 -17.68
C VAL A 273 -0.58 17.94 -18.63
N PRO A 274 0.33 17.07 -18.16
CA PRO A 274 1.13 16.20 -19.02
C PRO A 274 0.29 15.31 -19.94
N ILE A 275 -0.78 14.69 -19.41
CA ILE A 275 -1.66 13.82 -20.21
C ILE A 275 -2.39 14.65 -21.29
N PHE A 276 -2.94 15.81 -20.89
CA PHE A 276 -3.58 16.72 -21.85
C PHE A 276 -2.63 17.12 -22.98
N GLU A 277 -1.41 17.56 -22.64
CA GLU A 277 -0.40 17.97 -23.63
C GLU A 277 0.08 16.82 -24.49
N TYR A 278 0.23 15.64 -23.92
CA TYR A 278 0.57 14.44 -24.67
C TYR A 278 -0.50 14.13 -25.72
N LEU A 279 -1.77 14.07 -25.33
CA LEU A 279 -2.88 13.82 -26.26
C LEU A 279 -3.03 14.92 -27.31
N ARG A 280 -2.92 16.21 -26.90
CA ARG A 280 -2.96 17.35 -27.81
C ARG A 280 -1.89 17.27 -28.89
N ARG A 281 -0.67 16.90 -28.54
CA ARG A 281 0.46 16.78 -29.48
C ARG A 281 0.30 15.60 -30.45
N GLN A 282 -0.46 14.56 -30.08
CA GLN A 282 -0.77 13.47 -31.01
C GLN A 282 -1.64 13.91 -32.17
N ASN A 283 -2.31 15.07 -32.06
CA ASN A 283 -3.16 15.64 -33.11
C ASN A 283 -4.09 14.59 -33.77
N MET A 284 -4.74 13.79 -32.95
CA MET A 284 -5.63 12.72 -33.42
C MET A 284 -6.81 13.33 -34.17
N ALA A 285 -6.95 12.98 -35.46
CA ALA A 285 -7.98 13.54 -36.32
C ALA A 285 -9.39 13.30 -35.76
N GLY A 286 -10.20 14.36 -35.68
CA GLY A 286 -11.57 14.31 -35.19
C GLY A 286 -11.75 14.41 -33.67
N ILE A 287 -10.71 14.27 -32.89
CA ILE A 287 -10.78 14.37 -31.41
C ILE A 287 -10.55 15.83 -31.01
N ARG A 288 -11.46 16.36 -30.20
CA ARG A 288 -11.35 17.70 -29.59
C ARG A 288 -11.05 17.48 -28.08
N LEU A 289 -9.97 18.11 -27.62
CA LEU A 289 -9.53 18.12 -26.24
C LEU A 289 -9.94 19.39 -25.54
#